data_625de3057a4f6f58ae5467d6b3cfd21f
#
_entry.id   625de3057a4f6f58ae5467d6b3cfd21f
#
_cell.length_a   1.000
_cell.length_b   1.000
_cell.length_c   1.000
_cell.angle_alpha   90.00
_cell.angle_beta   90.00
_cell.angle_gamma   90.00
#
_symmetry.space_group_name_H-M   'P 1'
#
loop_
_entity.id
_entity.type
_entity.pdbx_description
1 polymer ?
#
loop_
_entity_poly.entity_id
_entity_poly.type
_entity_poly.pdbx_seq_one_letter_code
_entity_poly.pdbx_strand_id
1 'polypeptide(L)' 'MRHTEFWERMTEALGSSSYATVWSEQQVMASLGGRTVQEALAAGESPKLVWRAVWENLELPMSLR' A
#
# COMPACT_ATOMS: atom_id res chain seq x y z
N MET A 1 -6.88 -2.66 10.61
CA MET A 1 -7.02 -3.12 9.22
C MET A 1 -6.34 -4.47 9.06
N ARG A 2 -7.01 -5.42 8.44
CA ARG A 2 -6.44 -6.74 8.17
C ARG A 2 -5.71 -6.74 6.83
N HIS A 3 -4.84 -7.73 6.61
CA HIS A 3 -4.11 -7.85 5.34
C HIS A 3 -5.04 -7.99 4.14
N THR A 4 -6.11 -8.79 4.28
CA THR A 4 -7.11 -8.92 3.21
C THR A 4 -7.75 -7.58 2.85
N GLU A 5 -8.11 -6.82 3.86
CA GLU A 5 -8.70 -5.49 3.69
C GLU A 5 -7.74 -4.54 2.99
N PHE A 6 -6.47 -4.59 3.40
CA PHE A 6 -5.41 -3.80 2.79
C PHE A 6 -5.32 -4.09 1.29
N TRP A 7 -5.26 -5.37 0.92
CA TRP A 7 -5.14 -5.75 -0.49
C TRP A 7 -6.38 -5.43 -1.31
N GLU A 8 -7.56 -5.49 -0.70
CA GLU A 8 -8.79 -5.03 -1.35
C GLU A 8 -8.71 -3.54 -1.70
N ARG A 9 -8.22 -2.74 -0.77
CA ARG A 9 -8.05 -1.30 -0.98
C ARG A 9 -6.99 -1.02 -2.05
N MET A 10 -5.90 -1.77 -2.04
CA MET A 10 -4.85 -1.65 -3.06
C MET A 10 -5.41 -1.95 -4.45
N THR A 11 -6.19 -3.02 -4.57
CA THR A 11 -6.81 -3.41 -5.83
C THR A 11 -7.75 -2.32 -6.34
N GLU A 12 -8.56 -1.77 -5.46
CA GLU A 12 -9.49 -0.69 -5.81
C GLU A 12 -8.74 0.55 -6.27
N ALA A 13 -7.70 0.95 -5.55
CA ALA A 13 -6.95 2.16 -5.86
C ALA A 13 -6.15 2.03 -7.15
N LEU A 14 -5.60 0.85 -7.44
CA LEU A 14 -4.71 0.64 -8.59
C LEU A 14 -5.40 -0.01 -9.79
N GLY A 15 -6.67 -0.42 -9.62
CA GLY A 15 -7.49 -0.92 -10.72
C GLY A 15 -7.47 -2.41 -10.97
N SER A 16 -6.50 -3.15 -10.44
CA SER A 16 -6.47 -4.61 -10.54
C SER A 16 -5.57 -5.20 -9.47
N SER A 17 -5.82 -6.47 -9.12
CA SER A 17 -4.99 -7.18 -8.13
C SER A 17 -3.60 -7.47 -8.68
N SER A 18 -3.50 -7.76 -9.98
CA SER A 18 -2.20 -8.02 -10.62
C SER A 18 -1.31 -6.80 -10.57
N TYR A 19 -1.84 -5.65 -10.94
CA TYR A 19 -1.09 -4.41 -10.92
C TYR A 19 -0.74 -3.99 -9.48
N ALA A 20 -1.66 -4.20 -8.55
CA ALA A 20 -1.41 -3.91 -7.14
C ALA A 20 -0.22 -4.72 -6.61
N THR A 21 -0.15 -6.00 -6.97
CA THR A 21 0.96 -6.86 -6.56
C THR A 21 2.29 -6.36 -7.13
N VAL A 22 2.34 -6.07 -8.42
CA VAL A 22 3.56 -5.57 -9.07
C VAL A 22 3.99 -4.23 -8.47
N TRP A 23 3.04 -3.32 -8.31
CA TRP A 23 3.32 -2.00 -7.73
C TRP A 23 3.89 -2.12 -6.32
N SER A 24 3.31 -3.02 -5.51
CA SER A 24 3.74 -3.23 -4.13
C SER A 24 5.15 -3.82 -4.02
N GLU A 25 5.63 -4.46 -5.06
CA GLU A 25 6.97 -5.05 -5.10
C GLU A 25 8.02 -4.07 -5.63
N GLN A 26 7.63 -3.08 -6.39
CA GLN A 26 8.56 -2.20 -7.11
C GLN A 26 8.59 -0.76 -6.61
N GLN A 27 7.48 -0.25 -6.11
CA GLN A 27 7.42 1.16 -5.72
C GLN A 27 8.04 1.39 -4.34
N VAL A 28 9.18 2.08 -4.34
CA VAL A 28 9.87 2.48 -3.12
C VAL A 28 9.27 3.81 -2.64
N MET A 29 8.96 3.90 -1.34
CA MET A 29 8.35 5.10 -0.77
C MET A 29 9.16 5.64 0.41
N ALA A 30 9.43 6.95 0.37
CA ALA A 30 10.16 7.62 1.45
C ALA A 30 9.41 7.49 2.79
N SER A 31 8.08 7.54 2.75
CA SER A 31 7.24 7.42 3.95
C SER A 31 7.32 6.04 4.60
N LEU A 32 7.86 5.06 3.88
CA LEU A 32 8.12 3.72 4.43
C LEU A 32 9.62 3.50 4.70
N GLY A 33 10.38 4.58 4.82
CA GLY A 33 11.80 4.49 5.09
C GLY A 33 12.61 4.02 3.89
N GLY A 34 12.14 4.30 2.68
CA GLY A 34 12.82 3.88 1.46
C GLY A 34 12.58 2.42 1.11
N ARG A 35 11.45 1.87 1.56
CA ARG A 35 11.08 0.47 1.33
C ARG A 35 9.84 0.38 0.45
N THR A 36 9.64 -0.78 -0.17
CA THR A 36 8.41 -1.09 -0.88
C THR A 36 7.34 -1.54 0.11
N VAL A 37 6.10 -1.63 -0.37
CA VAL A 37 4.98 -2.16 0.43
C VAL A 37 5.33 -3.57 0.95
N GLN A 38 5.81 -4.44 0.05
CA GLN A 38 6.14 -5.82 0.43
C GLN A 38 7.23 -5.85 1.52
N GLU A 39 8.26 -5.02 1.36
CA GLU A 39 9.33 -4.94 2.35
C GLU A 39 8.83 -4.45 3.70
N ALA A 40 7.97 -3.43 3.70
CA ALA A 40 7.42 -2.88 4.93
C ALA A 40 6.55 -3.90 5.66
N LEU A 41 5.67 -4.60 4.93
CA LEU A 41 4.82 -5.63 5.53
C LEU A 41 5.65 -6.79 6.07
N ALA A 42 6.69 -7.20 5.33
CA ALA A 42 7.59 -8.28 5.77
C ALA A 42 8.36 -7.88 7.03
N ALA A 43 8.64 -6.60 7.21
CA ALA A 43 9.32 -6.09 8.39
C ALA A 43 8.40 -5.96 9.61
N GLY A 44 7.11 -6.27 9.46
CA GLY A 44 6.17 -6.22 10.56
C GLY A 44 5.39 -4.92 10.70
N GLU A 45 5.48 -4.03 9.71
CA GLU A 45 4.69 -2.80 9.74
C GLU A 45 3.20 -3.13 9.62
N SER A 46 2.35 -2.36 10.30
CA SER A 46 0.92 -2.62 10.26
C SER A 46 0.33 -2.29 8.89
N PRO A 47 -0.66 -3.07 8.43
CA PRO A 47 -1.34 -2.76 7.17
C PRO A 47 -1.92 -1.35 7.14
N LYS A 48 -2.42 -0.87 8.28
CA LYS A 48 -2.98 0.48 8.38
C LYS A 48 -1.93 1.55 8.10
N LEU A 49 -0.75 1.39 8.67
CA LEU A 49 0.37 2.33 8.47
C LEU A 49 0.82 2.30 7.02
N VAL A 50 0.95 1.10 6.46
CA VAL A 50 1.37 0.96 5.06
C VAL A 50 0.32 1.53 4.11
N TRP A 51 -0.97 1.30 4.40
CA TRP A 51 -2.04 1.87 3.58
C TRP A 51 -2.01 3.40 3.60
N ARG A 52 -1.75 4.00 4.75
CA ARG A 52 -1.66 5.46 4.84
C ARG A 52 -0.52 5.99 3.96
N ALA A 53 0.62 5.30 3.93
CA ALA A 53 1.74 5.68 3.08
C ALA A 53 1.37 5.59 1.60
N VAL A 54 0.69 4.52 1.20
CA VAL A 54 0.20 4.35 -0.18
C VAL A 54 -0.79 5.45 -0.52
N TRP A 55 -1.73 5.72 0.36
CA TRP A 55 -2.75 6.75 0.18
C TRP A 55 -2.12 8.12 -0.08
N GLU A 56 -1.10 8.48 0.70
CA GLU A 56 -0.39 9.74 0.53
C GLU A 56 0.42 9.76 -0.77
N ASN A 57 1.10 8.68 -1.08
CA ASN A 57 1.94 8.58 -2.27
C ASN A 57 1.11 8.73 -3.56
N LEU A 58 -0.06 8.12 -3.59
CA LEU A 58 -0.95 8.17 -4.75
C LEU A 58 -1.87 9.40 -4.75
N GLU A 59 -1.81 10.21 -3.69
CA GLU A 59 -2.66 11.40 -3.53
C GLU A 59 -4.15 11.07 -3.69
N LEU A 60 -4.56 10.00 -3.02
CA LEU A 60 -5.94 9.52 -3.10
C LEU A 60 -6.89 10.43 -2.31
N PRO A 61 -8.19 10.48 -2.69
CA PRO A 61 -9.14 11.32 -1.98
C PRO A 61 -9.43 10.79 -0.57
N MET A 62 -9.93 11.68 0.28
CA MET A 62 -10.26 11.34 1.68
C MET A 62 -11.23 10.17 1.79
N SER A 63 -12.10 10.00 0.80
CA SER A 63 -13.08 8.90 0.79
C SER A 63 -12.40 7.53 0.73
N LEU A 64 -11.14 7.45 0.31
CA LEU A 64 -10.40 6.20 0.23
C LEU A 64 -9.43 6.02 1.41
N ARG A 65 -9.44 6.93 2.34
CA ARG A 65 -8.58 6.85 3.52
C ARG A 65 -9.10 5.82 4.51
#